data_47d2a4ee37bf725df91ad55c149b2f74
#
_entry.id   47d2a4ee37bf725df91ad55c149b2f74
#
_cell.length_a   1.000
_cell.length_b   1.000
_cell.length_c   1.000
_cell.angle_alpha   90.00
_cell.angle_beta   90.00
_cell.angle_gamma   90.00
#
_symmetry.space_group_name_H-M   'P 1'
#
loop_
_entity.id
_entity.type
_entity.pdbx_description
1 polymer ?
#
loop_
_entity_poly.entity_id
_entity_poly.type
_entity_poly.pdbx_seq_one_letter_code
_entity_poly.pdbx_strand_id
1 'polypeptide(L)'
;MGGGVTTSTRWPSAPSLRFVCMAPPYRVLTVDARRVLPSMVPMGSVSWQVGRCLAMVSALASGDPEAIGACCHDRVHEPYRATLIPDFERLQTCALDAGAATFLISGSGAAMLALCADDESAARVEQAVAKEAPDFWVQTMRASEKGVSVQEHN
;
A
#
# COMPACT_ATOMS: atom_id res chain seq x y z
N MET A 1 -34.40 -1.18 -11.77
CA MET A 1 -33.19 -0.50 -11.29
C MET A 1 -33.14 -0.73 -9.78
N GLY A 2 -32.34 -1.69 -9.32
CA GLY A 2 -32.17 -1.95 -7.90
C GLY A 2 -31.15 -0.94 -7.34
N GLY A 3 -31.65 0.03 -6.57
CA GLY A 3 -30.80 0.91 -5.78
C GLY A 3 -30.12 0.10 -4.67
N GLY A 4 -28.88 -0.33 -4.89
CA GLY A 4 -28.09 -0.97 -3.86
C GLY A 4 -27.80 0.03 -2.73
N VAL A 5 -28.12 -0.33 -1.50
CA VAL A 5 -27.72 0.43 -0.32
C VAL A 5 -26.22 0.30 -0.18
N THR A 6 -25.50 1.41 -0.36
CA THR A 6 -24.06 1.44 -0.08
C THR A 6 -23.86 1.68 1.41
N THR A 7 -23.34 0.69 2.12
CA THR A 7 -22.91 0.85 3.52
C THR A 7 -21.41 1.10 3.55
N SER A 8 -20.99 2.07 4.34
CA SER A 8 -19.56 2.31 4.62
C SER A 8 -19.27 2.07 6.08
N THR A 9 -18.18 1.38 6.37
CA THR A 9 -17.70 1.17 7.74
C THR A 9 -16.30 1.77 7.84
N ARG A 10 -16.09 2.60 8.86
CA ARG A 10 -14.76 3.14 9.17
C ARG A 10 -14.07 2.19 10.14
N TRP A 11 -12.90 1.73 9.76
CA TRP A 11 -12.02 0.97 10.62
C TRP A 11 -10.95 1.88 11.20
N PRO A 12 -10.65 1.81 12.51
CA PRO A 12 -9.58 2.60 13.10
C PRO A 12 -8.22 2.14 12.56
N SER A 13 -7.29 3.07 12.41
CA SER A 13 -5.87 2.79 12.24
C SER A 13 -5.10 3.37 13.43
N ALA A 14 -4.02 2.71 13.84
CA ALA A 14 -3.19 3.23 14.92
C ALA A 14 -2.63 4.61 14.55
N PRO A 15 -2.74 5.62 15.43
CA PRO A 15 -2.28 6.99 15.14
C PRO A 15 -0.75 7.08 14.93
N SER A 16 0.00 6.10 15.42
CA SER A 16 1.45 6.01 15.23
C SER A 16 1.84 5.66 13.80
N LEU A 17 1.00 4.96 13.05
CA LEU A 17 1.33 4.50 11.70
C LEU A 17 1.67 5.65 10.75
N ARG A 18 2.70 5.42 9.96
CA ARG A 18 3.15 6.30 8.88
C ARG A 18 3.18 5.55 7.56
N PHE A 19 2.97 6.31 6.51
CA PHE A 19 2.88 5.81 5.15
C PHE A 19 3.91 6.56 4.32
N VAL A 20 5.02 5.90 3.97
CA VAL A 20 6.00 6.47 3.05
C VAL A 20 5.52 6.18 1.64
N CYS A 21 4.95 7.19 1.00
CA CYS A 21 4.45 7.12 -0.37
C CYS A 21 5.56 7.47 -1.34
N MET A 22 5.66 6.74 -2.43
CA MET A 22 6.64 6.98 -3.47
C MET A 22 6.04 6.82 -4.87
N ALA A 23 6.39 7.73 -5.76
CA ALA A 23 5.92 7.72 -7.14
C ALA A 23 7.12 7.90 -8.09
N PRO A 24 7.30 7.00 -9.07
CA PRO A 24 8.32 7.13 -10.09
C PRO A 24 7.98 8.24 -11.09
N PRO A 25 8.95 8.71 -11.89
CA PRO A 25 8.73 9.67 -12.97
C PRO A 25 8.03 9.07 -14.20
N TYR A 26 7.72 7.78 -14.16
CA TYR A 26 6.96 7.10 -15.22
C TYR A 26 5.56 6.68 -14.73
N ARG A 27 4.72 6.24 -15.67
CA ARG A 27 3.33 5.83 -15.38
C ARG A 27 3.07 4.39 -15.81
N VAL A 28 2.30 3.68 -15.00
CA VAL A 28 1.64 2.43 -15.36
C VAL A 28 0.17 2.74 -15.66
N LEU A 29 -0.28 2.45 -16.88
CA LEU A 29 -1.68 2.67 -17.23
C LEU A 29 -2.56 1.63 -16.52
N THR A 30 -3.69 2.07 -15.98
CA THR A 30 -4.63 1.16 -15.28
C THR A 30 -5.13 0.04 -16.19
N VAL A 31 -5.24 0.28 -17.49
CA VAL A 31 -5.62 -0.74 -18.49
C VAL A 31 -4.55 -1.84 -18.59
N ASP A 32 -3.28 -1.49 -18.54
CA ASP A 32 -2.18 -2.45 -18.57
C ASP A 32 -2.07 -3.22 -17.26
N ALA A 33 -2.22 -2.53 -16.11
CA ALA A 33 -2.27 -3.14 -14.79
C ALA A 33 -3.46 -4.13 -14.62
N ARG A 34 -4.52 -3.98 -15.41
CA ARG A 34 -5.62 -4.96 -15.47
C ARG A 34 -5.33 -6.09 -16.44
N ARG A 35 -4.64 -5.82 -17.55
CA ARG A 35 -4.33 -6.79 -18.60
C ARG A 35 -3.36 -7.88 -18.12
N VAL A 36 -2.44 -7.56 -17.22
CA VAL A 36 -1.48 -8.55 -16.69
C VAL A 36 -2.09 -9.50 -15.68
N LEU A 37 -3.30 -9.23 -15.18
CA LEU A 37 -3.95 -10.12 -14.21
C LEU A 37 -4.44 -11.41 -14.89
N PRO A 38 -4.30 -12.57 -14.25
CA PRO A 38 -4.82 -13.82 -14.78
C PRO A 38 -6.36 -13.81 -14.76
N SER A 39 -6.97 -14.50 -15.74
CA SER A 39 -8.44 -14.67 -15.79
C SER A 39 -8.98 -15.60 -14.70
N MET A 40 -8.13 -16.41 -14.09
CA MET A 40 -8.45 -17.35 -13.01
C MET A 40 -7.32 -17.38 -11.98
N VAL A 41 -7.69 -17.53 -10.71
CA VAL A 41 -6.75 -17.75 -9.61
C VAL A 41 -7.12 -19.03 -8.85
N PRO A 42 -6.13 -19.78 -8.33
CA PRO A 42 -6.40 -20.96 -7.52
C PRO A 42 -7.24 -20.62 -6.29
N MET A 43 -8.23 -21.46 -5.96
CA MET A 43 -9.08 -21.28 -4.78
C MET A 43 -8.27 -21.14 -3.48
N GLY A 44 -7.15 -21.85 -3.34
CA GLY A 44 -6.24 -21.70 -2.21
C GLY A 44 -5.66 -20.30 -2.06
N SER A 45 -5.34 -19.60 -3.17
CA SER A 45 -4.89 -18.23 -3.17
C SER A 45 -6.01 -17.27 -2.74
N VAL A 46 -7.24 -17.52 -3.18
CA VAL A 46 -8.40 -16.72 -2.76
C VAL A 46 -8.67 -16.85 -1.27
N SER A 47 -8.74 -18.08 -0.75
CA SER A 47 -8.94 -18.33 0.69
C SER A 47 -7.83 -17.72 1.54
N TRP A 48 -6.57 -17.83 1.10
CA TRP A 48 -5.44 -17.22 1.77
C TRP A 48 -5.56 -15.69 1.78
N GLN A 49 -5.91 -15.07 0.66
CA GLN A 49 -6.05 -13.61 0.53
C GLN A 49 -7.16 -13.07 1.44
N VAL A 50 -8.31 -13.74 1.49
CA VAL A 50 -9.43 -13.35 2.38
C VAL A 50 -8.98 -13.36 3.85
N GLY A 51 -8.28 -14.40 4.28
CA GLY A 51 -7.73 -14.48 5.64
C GLY A 51 -6.79 -13.32 5.95
N ARG A 52 -5.91 -12.94 5.01
CA ARG A 52 -5.00 -11.79 5.16
C ARG A 52 -5.75 -10.45 5.22
N CYS A 53 -6.75 -10.26 4.39
CA CYS A 53 -7.56 -9.04 4.42
C CYS A 53 -8.26 -8.84 5.78
N LEU A 54 -8.79 -9.91 6.37
CA LEU A 54 -9.42 -9.85 7.69
C LEU A 54 -8.40 -9.54 8.80
N ALA A 55 -7.24 -10.23 8.78
CA ALA A 55 -6.19 -10.01 9.76
C ALA A 55 -5.57 -8.60 9.66
N MET A 56 -5.45 -8.05 8.44
CA MET A 56 -4.91 -6.71 8.21
C MET A 56 -5.73 -5.62 8.90
N VAL A 57 -7.04 -5.76 8.99
CA VAL A 57 -7.90 -4.79 9.71
C VAL A 57 -7.47 -4.67 11.17
N SER A 58 -7.24 -5.81 11.84
CA SER A 58 -6.78 -5.85 13.22
C SER A 58 -5.33 -5.34 13.35
N ALA A 59 -4.46 -5.73 12.44
CA ALA A 59 -3.05 -5.31 12.43
C ALA A 59 -2.90 -3.78 12.26
N LEU A 60 -3.67 -3.17 11.35
CA LEU A 60 -3.67 -1.71 11.17
C LEU A 60 -4.25 -0.97 12.39
N ALA A 61 -5.24 -1.55 13.06
CA ALA A 61 -5.82 -0.98 14.27
C ALA A 61 -4.86 -1.04 15.47
N SER A 62 -4.08 -2.10 15.59
CA SER A 62 -3.08 -2.26 16.66
C SER A 62 -1.82 -1.43 16.42
N GLY A 63 -1.42 -1.22 15.15
CA GLY A 63 -0.16 -0.61 14.79
C GLY A 63 1.07 -1.51 15.00
N ASP A 64 0.84 -2.80 15.27
CA ASP A 64 1.90 -3.78 15.46
C ASP A 64 2.62 -4.08 14.13
N PRO A 65 3.93 -3.74 14.00
CA PRO A 65 4.66 -3.93 12.76
C PRO A 65 4.83 -5.40 12.36
N GLU A 66 4.92 -6.33 13.32
CA GLU A 66 5.02 -7.75 13.01
C GLU A 66 3.70 -8.28 12.44
N ALA A 67 2.57 -7.90 13.04
CA ALA A 67 1.26 -8.25 12.56
C ALA A 67 0.99 -7.65 11.16
N ILE A 68 1.38 -6.39 10.94
CA ILE A 68 1.28 -5.72 9.62
C ILE A 68 2.13 -6.47 8.60
N GLY A 69 3.39 -6.72 8.88
CA GLY A 69 4.29 -7.47 8.01
C GLY A 69 3.77 -8.86 7.67
N ALA A 70 3.17 -9.56 8.66
CA ALA A 70 2.59 -10.89 8.44
C ALA A 70 1.32 -10.89 7.58
N CYS A 71 0.54 -9.80 7.58
CA CYS A 71 -0.78 -9.76 6.94
C CYS A 71 -0.79 -9.03 5.58
N CYS A 72 0.02 -8.00 5.41
CA CYS A 72 0.03 -7.16 4.20
C CYS A 72 0.80 -7.81 3.06
N HIS A 73 0.25 -8.87 2.53
CA HIS A 73 0.76 -9.57 1.34
C HIS A 73 -0.38 -9.82 0.36
N ASP A 74 -0.07 -9.78 -0.93
CA ASP A 74 -1.03 -10.04 -2.00
C ASP A 74 -0.52 -11.17 -2.92
N ARG A 75 -1.38 -12.16 -3.17
CA ARG A 75 -1.13 -13.26 -4.13
C ARG A 75 -1.98 -13.17 -5.38
N VAL A 76 -2.86 -12.18 -5.44
CA VAL A 76 -3.89 -12.06 -6.48
C VAL A 76 -3.58 -10.96 -7.49
N HIS A 77 -2.96 -9.86 -7.07
CA HIS A 77 -2.69 -8.71 -7.92
C HIS A 77 -1.21 -8.33 -7.96
N GLU A 78 -0.57 -8.18 -6.81
CA GLU A 78 0.77 -7.61 -6.70
C GLU A 78 1.83 -8.39 -7.49
N PRO A 79 1.89 -9.73 -7.47
CA PRO A 79 2.91 -10.47 -8.23
C PRO A 79 2.87 -10.21 -9.74
N TYR A 80 1.68 -9.93 -10.26
CA TYR A 80 1.49 -9.63 -11.69
C TYR A 80 1.78 -8.16 -12.00
N ARG A 81 1.32 -7.23 -11.15
CA ARG A 81 1.50 -5.79 -11.35
C ARG A 81 2.93 -5.34 -11.12
N ALA A 82 3.66 -5.99 -10.21
CA ALA A 82 5.07 -5.74 -9.96
C ALA A 82 5.93 -5.87 -11.23
N THR A 83 5.54 -6.76 -12.16
CA THR A 83 6.24 -6.91 -13.46
C THR A 83 6.21 -5.65 -14.34
N LEU A 84 5.29 -4.72 -14.06
CA LEU A 84 5.18 -3.44 -14.75
C LEU A 84 5.96 -2.31 -14.07
N ILE A 85 6.58 -2.58 -12.92
CA ILE A 85 7.30 -1.59 -12.10
C ILE A 85 8.74 -2.08 -11.94
N PRO A 86 9.66 -1.65 -12.81
CA PRO A 86 11.06 -2.16 -12.80
C PRO A 86 11.77 -2.00 -11.45
N ASP A 87 11.41 -0.98 -10.69
CA ASP A 87 12.03 -0.64 -9.41
C ASP A 87 11.41 -1.35 -8.20
N PHE A 88 10.33 -2.13 -8.39
CA PHE A 88 9.53 -2.68 -7.30
C PHE A 88 10.37 -3.50 -6.30
N GLU A 89 11.06 -4.54 -6.76
CA GLU A 89 11.84 -5.43 -5.90
C GLU A 89 13.00 -4.72 -5.20
N ARG A 90 13.68 -3.82 -5.92
CA ARG A 90 14.80 -3.04 -5.39
C ARG A 90 14.34 -2.11 -4.27
N LEU A 91 13.25 -1.37 -4.48
CA LEU A 91 12.72 -0.45 -3.49
C LEU A 91 12.02 -1.16 -2.34
N GLN A 92 11.40 -2.31 -2.58
CA GLN A 92 10.85 -3.17 -1.53
C GLN A 92 11.96 -3.61 -0.56
N THR A 93 13.06 -4.14 -1.09
CA THR A 93 14.22 -4.54 -0.27
C THR A 93 14.77 -3.36 0.51
N CYS A 94 15.02 -2.22 -0.17
CA CYS A 94 15.52 -0.99 0.47
C CYS A 94 14.61 -0.52 1.62
N ALA A 95 13.30 -0.50 1.41
CA ALA A 95 12.34 -0.03 2.41
C ALA A 95 12.25 -0.98 3.62
N LEU A 96 12.20 -2.30 3.38
CA LEU A 96 12.15 -3.31 4.43
C LEU A 96 13.44 -3.30 5.27
N ASP A 97 14.61 -3.22 4.66
CA ASP A 97 15.91 -3.13 5.34
C ASP A 97 16.03 -1.84 6.18
N ALA A 98 15.38 -0.75 5.75
CA ALA A 98 15.32 0.51 6.49
C ALA A 98 14.30 0.51 7.64
N GLY A 99 13.50 -0.56 7.80
CA GLY A 99 12.58 -0.76 8.91
C GLY A 99 11.10 -0.55 8.59
N ALA A 100 10.69 -0.62 7.32
CA ALA A 100 9.29 -0.70 6.96
C ALA A 100 8.69 -2.03 7.44
N ALA A 101 7.47 -2.01 7.99
CA ALA A 101 6.74 -3.20 8.37
C ALA A 101 6.27 -3.99 7.14
N THR A 102 5.94 -3.29 6.06
CA THR A 102 5.56 -3.88 4.76
C THR A 102 5.76 -2.88 3.64
N PHE A 103 5.78 -3.41 2.41
CA PHE A 103 5.87 -2.62 1.18
C PHE A 103 4.91 -3.18 0.14
N LEU A 104 4.18 -2.32 -0.58
CA LEU A 104 3.14 -2.74 -1.50
C LEU A 104 2.90 -1.73 -2.63
N ILE A 105 2.23 -2.17 -3.67
CA ILE A 105 1.79 -1.32 -4.77
C ILE A 105 0.56 -0.49 -4.33
N SER A 106 0.61 0.82 -4.54
CA SER A 106 -0.55 1.69 -4.31
C SER A 106 -1.50 1.65 -5.51
N GLY A 107 -2.68 1.06 -5.30
CA GLY A 107 -3.70 0.95 -6.36
C GLY A 107 -3.25 0.10 -7.54
N SER A 108 -3.26 0.67 -8.75
CA SER A 108 -2.79 -0.02 -9.98
C SER A 108 -1.27 0.06 -10.19
N GLY A 109 -0.54 0.86 -9.40
CA GLY A 109 0.85 1.25 -9.67
C GLY A 109 0.88 2.51 -10.59
N ALA A 110 2.03 3.07 -10.95
CA ALA A 110 3.39 2.74 -10.49
C ALA A 110 3.70 3.26 -9.07
N ALA A 111 2.81 4.02 -8.42
CA ALA A 111 3.02 4.46 -7.06
C ALA A 111 3.10 3.25 -6.10
N MET A 112 3.96 3.35 -5.10
CA MET A 112 4.21 2.34 -4.09
C MET A 112 4.10 2.94 -2.69
N LEU A 113 3.97 2.09 -1.69
CA LEU A 113 3.70 2.46 -0.32
C LEU A 113 4.46 1.56 0.64
N ALA A 114 5.24 2.16 1.54
CA ALA A 114 5.78 1.46 2.70
C ALA A 114 5.01 1.87 3.97
N LEU A 115 4.64 0.91 4.80
CA LEU A 115 4.02 1.15 6.10
C LEU A 115 5.09 1.07 7.19
N CYS A 116 5.10 2.05 8.07
CA CYS A 116 6.03 2.19 9.19
C CYS A 116 5.25 2.33 10.50
N ALA A 117 5.77 1.77 11.58
CA ALA A 117 5.09 1.76 12.89
C ALA A 117 5.07 3.14 13.57
N ASP A 118 6.03 4.01 13.22
CA ASP A 118 6.26 5.29 13.88
C ASP A 118 6.99 6.29 12.96
N ASP A 119 7.19 7.51 13.48
CA ASP A 119 7.88 8.59 12.77
C ASP A 119 9.38 8.28 12.53
N GLU A 120 10.04 7.53 13.44
CA GLU A 120 11.46 7.23 13.34
C GLU A 120 11.73 6.23 12.21
N SER A 121 10.98 5.12 12.17
CA SER A 121 11.08 4.14 11.08
C SER A 121 10.70 4.76 9.74
N ALA A 122 9.68 5.61 9.69
CA ALA A 122 9.29 6.32 8.48
C ALA A 122 10.39 7.24 7.96
N ALA A 123 11.05 7.99 8.84
CA ALA A 123 12.16 8.87 8.45
C ALA A 123 13.35 8.09 7.87
N ARG A 124 13.70 6.94 8.48
CA ARG A 124 14.75 6.06 7.92
C ARG A 124 14.38 5.54 6.53
N VAL A 125 13.14 5.06 6.37
CA VAL A 125 12.65 4.53 5.10
C VAL A 125 12.61 5.62 4.03
N GLU A 126 12.07 6.81 4.34
CA GLU A 126 12.02 7.95 3.41
C GLU A 126 13.42 8.33 2.94
N GLN A 127 14.37 8.46 3.86
CA GLN A 127 15.76 8.78 3.53
C GLN A 127 16.43 7.71 2.66
N ALA A 128 16.23 6.43 3.00
CA ALA A 128 16.81 5.31 2.26
C ALA A 128 16.26 5.25 0.83
N VAL A 129 14.94 5.36 0.68
CA VAL A 129 14.28 5.33 -0.64
C VAL A 129 14.65 6.56 -1.47
N ALA A 130 14.68 7.76 -0.88
CA ALA A 130 15.07 8.99 -1.61
C ALA A 130 16.53 8.94 -2.09
N LYS A 131 17.42 8.28 -1.34
CA LYS A 131 18.81 8.05 -1.76
C LYS A 131 18.91 7.02 -2.87
N GLU A 132 18.12 5.93 -2.78
CA GLU A 132 18.12 4.82 -3.73
C GLU A 132 17.45 5.18 -5.06
N ALA A 133 16.46 6.06 -5.04
CA ALA A 133 15.69 6.52 -6.19
C ALA A 133 15.53 8.06 -6.17
N PRO A 134 16.60 8.82 -6.49
CA PRO A 134 16.62 10.28 -6.34
C PRO A 134 15.68 11.03 -7.30
N ASP A 135 15.21 10.39 -8.34
CA ASP A 135 14.24 10.91 -9.31
C ASP A 135 12.77 10.61 -8.94
N PHE A 136 12.54 9.84 -7.86
CA PHE A 136 11.20 9.58 -7.37
C PHE A 136 10.71 10.72 -6.49
N TRP A 137 9.40 10.96 -6.54
CA TRP A 137 8.74 11.70 -5.48
C TRP A 137 8.54 10.77 -4.28
N VAL A 138 9.05 11.17 -3.12
CA VAL A 138 8.94 10.39 -1.87
C VAL A 138 8.46 11.31 -0.77
N GLN A 139 7.44 10.88 -0.01
CA GLN A 139 6.90 11.66 1.10
C GLN A 139 6.24 10.77 2.15
N THR A 140 6.53 11.06 3.43
CA THR A 140 5.83 10.46 4.56
C THR A 140 4.49 11.15 4.80
N MET A 141 3.44 10.34 4.95
CA MET A 141 2.06 10.76 5.18
C MET A 141 1.45 10.07 6.41
N ARG A 142 0.36 10.67 6.90
CA ARG A 142 -0.51 10.09 7.94
C ARG A 142 -1.88 9.78 7.37
N ALA A 143 -2.56 8.79 7.95
CA ALA A 143 -3.97 8.56 7.61
C ALA A 143 -4.81 9.77 8.03
N SER A 144 -5.69 10.23 7.13
CA SER A 144 -6.60 11.33 7.44
C SER A 144 -7.75 10.84 8.33
N GLU A 145 -8.00 11.54 9.41
CA GLU A 145 -9.19 11.31 10.25
C GLU A 145 -10.46 11.92 9.66
N LYS A 146 -10.31 12.88 8.74
CA LYS A 146 -11.42 13.56 8.07
C LYS A 146 -11.66 12.92 6.69
N GLY A 147 -12.92 12.71 6.36
CA GLY A 147 -13.34 12.36 5.01
C GLY A 147 -13.20 13.53 4.04
N VAL A 148 -13.91 13.45 2.91
CA VAL A 148 -13.93 14.52 1.90
C VAL A 148 -14.45 15.82 2.53
N SER A 149 -13.72 16.92 2.31
CA SER A 149 -14.19 18.28 2.62
C SER A 149 -14.36 19.07 1.33
N VAL A 150 -15.47 19.77 1.21
CA VAL A 150 -15.76 20.66 0.09
C VAL A 150 -15.58 22.09 0.58
N GLN A 151 -14.73 22.87 -0.10
CA GLN A 151 -14.61 24.31 0.11
C GLN A 151 -15.30 25.00 -1.05
N GLU A 152 -16.33 25.80 -0.75
CA GLU A 152 -16.92 26.70 -1.74
C GLU A 152 -16.02 27.94 -1.84
N HIS A 153 -15.47 28.17 -3.01
CA HIS A 153 -14.80 29.45 -3.33
C HIS A 153 -15.87 30.43 -3.79
N ASN A 154 -16.14 31.45 -2.96
CA ASN A 154 -16.95 32.60 -3.34
C ASN A 154 -16.13 33.51 -4.23
#